data_15106e3dc2a19dc1cea2db8d000ac46f
#
_entry.id   15106e3dc2a19dc1cea2db8d000ac46f
#
_cell.length_a   1.000
_cell.length_b   1.000
_cell.length_c   1.000
_cell.angle_alpha   90.00
_cell.angle_beta   90.00
_cell.angle_gamma   90.00
#
_symmetry.space_group_name_H-M   'P 1'
#
loop_
_entity.id
_entity.type
_entity.pdbx_description
1 polymer ?
#
loop_
_entity_poly.entity_id
_entity_poly.type
_entity_poly.pdbx_seq_one_letter_code
_entity_poly.pdbx_strand_id
1 'polypeptide(L)'
;MPTPIAVIIPAYNEEAAIGKVLEAVPWSLVEQVIVVDNGSTDATAARAVQMGANLVREPRRGYGQACLSGIGVIKNIEIVVFLDGDYSDYPEEMEALTAPIVQGRADLVIGSRTLGEREKGALLPQARFGNALATRLIHWLFRVKYTDLGPFRAIRFETLKRLQMQDRNFGWTVEMQVKAARLGVQVVEVPVRYRRRIGTSKISGTLSGAIRAGYKILWTIFRYARYREGGI
;
A
#
# COMPACT_ATOMS: atom_id res chain seq x y z
N MET A 1 -13.77 -18.05 -14.97
CA MET A 1 -14.39 -17.22 -13.91
C MET A 1 -13.54 -15.98 -13.75
N PRO A 2 -14.08 -14.81 -13.42
CA PRO A 2 -13.25 -13.63 -13.13
C PRO A 2 -12.34 -13.92 -11.92
N THR A 3 -11.14 -13.35 -11.93
CA THR A 3 -10.17 -13.49 -10.82
C THR A 3 -10.69 -12.73 -9.59
N PRO A 4 -10.89 -13.38 -8.44
CA PRO A 4 -11.45 -12.73 -7.25
C PRO A 4 -10.43 -11.76 -6.62
N ILE A 5 -10.84 -10.50 -6.48
CA ILE A 5 -10.01 -9.40 -5.99
C ILE A 5 -10.58 -8.85 -4.69
N ALA A 6 -9.71 -8.62 -3.69
CA ALA A 6 -10.03 -7.84 -2.49
C ALA A 6 -9.23 -6.54 -2.45
N VAL A 7 -9.88 -5.47 -1.98
CA VAL A 7 -9.24 -4.19 -1.70
C VAL A 7 -9.15 -3.98 -0.20
N ILE A 8 -7.97 -3.64 0.30
CA ILE A 8 -7.72 -3.27 1.70
C ILE A 8 -7.40 -1.78 1.76
N ILE A 9 -8.17 -1.04 2.53
CA ILE A 9 -8.07 0.41 2.71
C ILE A 9 -7.83 0.71 4.19
N PRO A 10 -6.57 0.87 4.63
CA PRO A 10 -6.28 1.37 5.97
C PRO A 10 -6.79 2.81 6.12
N ALA A 11 -7.58 3.09 7.15
CA ALA A 11 -8.14 4.40 7.38
C ALA A 11 -7.96 4.84 8.84
N TYR A 12 -7.57 6.10 9.04
CA TYR A 12 -7.50 6.75 10.34
C TYR A 12 -7.84 8.21 10.24
N ASN A 13 -9.01 8.61 10.74
CA ASN A 13 -9.55 9.97 10.66
C ASN A 13 -9.54 10.49 9.21
N GLU A 14 -10.22 9.76 8.34
CA GLU A 14 -10.35 10.06 6.91
C GLU A 14 -11.83 10.29 6.52
N GLU A 15 -12.67 10.80 7.44
CA GLU A 15 -14.10 11.03 7.18
C GLU A 15 -14.39 11.89 5.95
N ALA A 16 -13.52 12.87 5.66
CA ALA A 16 -13.68 13.76 4.51
C ALA A 16 -13.31 13.10 3.18
N ALA A 17 -12.53 12.01 3.22
CA ALA A 17 -11.94 11.37 2.05
C ALA A 17 -12.54 10.00 1.74
N ILE A 18 -12.82 9.18 2.77
CA ILE A 18 -13.15 7.76 2.61
C ILE A 18 -14.37 7.53 1.71
N GLY A 19 -15.39 8.37 1.78
CA GLY A 19 -16.56 8.27 0.91
C GLY A 19 -16.19 8.40 -0.56
N LYS A 20 -15.34 9.38 -0.92
CA LYS A 20 -14.87 9.59 -2.28
C LYS A 20 -13.95 8.46 -2.77
N VAL A 21 -13.14 7.89 -1.89
CA VAL A 21 -12.32 6.72 -2.22
C VAL A 21 -13.24 5.56 -2.59
N LEU A 22 -14.25 5.27 -1.78
CA LEU A 22 -15.16 4.15 -2.00
C LEU A 22 -16.07 4.36 -3.21
N GLU A 23 -16.48 5.60 -3.49
CA GLU A 23 -17.22 5.95 -4.71
C GLU A 23 -16.41 5.67 -5.98
N ALA A 24 -15.09 5.91 -5.94
CA ALA A 24 -14.19 5.72 -7.06
C ALA A 24 -13.68 4.27 -7.22
N VAL A 25 -13.90 3.38 -6.26
CA VAL A 25 -13.56 1.96 -6.39
C VAL A 25 -14.36 1.33 -7.51
N PRO A 26 -13.75 0.59 -8.45
CA PRO A 26 -14.47 -0.15 -9.49
C PRO A 26 -15.13 -1.40 -8.90
N TRP A 27 -16.29 -1.26 -8.26
CA TRP A 27 -17.01 -2.33 -7.56
C TRP A 27 -17.32 -3.55 -8.41
N SER A 28 -17.46 -3.37 -9.73
CA SER A 28 -17.66 -4.48 -10.67
C SER A 28 -16.42 -5.36 -10.86
N LEU A 29 -15.24 -4.87 -10.49
CA LEU A 29 -13.96 -5.56 -10.61
C LEU A 29 -13.58 -6.33 -9.32
N VAL A 30 -14.18 -5.99 -8.18
CA VAL A 30 -13.75 -6.46 -6.87
C VAL A 30 -14.85 -7.22 -6.13
N GLU A 31 -14.49 -8.29 -5.43
CA GLU A 31 -15.44 -9.06 -4.62
C GLU A 31 -15.53 -8.55 -3.17
N GLN A 32 -14.44 -8.01 -2.64
CA GLN A 32 -14.39 -7.53 -1.27
C GLN A 32 -13.70 -6.18 -1.19
N VAL A 33 -14.37 -5.20 -0.59
CA VAL A 33 -13.78 -3.92 -0.21
C VAL A 33 -13.76 -3.85 1.31
N ILE A 34 -12.56 -3.86 1.89
CA ILE A 34 -12.32 -3.92 3.33
C ILE A 34 -11.71 -2.60 3.76
N VAL A 35 -12.47 -1.82 4.52
CA VAL A 35 -11.96 -0.63 5.21
C VAL A 35 -11.53 -1.05 6.62
N VAL A 36 -10.25 -0.83 6.92
CA VAL A 36 -9.72 -1.10 8.26
C VAL A 36 -9.66 0.22 9.02
N ASP A 37 -10.63 0.42 9.90
CA ASP A 37 -10.65 1.57 10.81
C ASP A 37 -9.60 1.38 11.91
N ASN A 38 -8.49 2.11 11.80
CA ASN A 38 -7.36 2.03 12.71
C ASN A 38 -7.54 2.96 13.93
N GLY A 39 -8.71 2.88 14.55
CA GLY A 39 -9.10 3.61 15.75
C GLY A 39 -9.41 5.09 15.47
N SER A 40 -10.20 5.40 14.45
CA SER A 40 -10.70 6.74 14.17
C SER A 40 -11.60 7.25 15.29
N THR A 41 -11.61 8.57 15.45
CA THR A 41 -12.46 9.31 16.41
C THR A 41 -13.52 10.16 15.71
N ASP A 42 -13.51 10.16 14.38
CA ASP A 42 -14.43 10.86 13.50
C ASP A 42 -15.44 9.89 12.84
N ALA A 43 -16.18 10.34 11.84
CA ALA A 43 -17.18 9.55 11.15
C ALA A 43 -16.62 8.57 10.09
N THR A 44 -15.31 8.30 10.05
CA THR A 44 -14.66 7.42 9.05
C THR A 44 -15.34 6.05 8.96
N ALA A 45 -15.49 5.37 10.12
CA ALA A 45 -16.07 4.03 10.17
C ALA A 45 -17.55 4.02 9.71
N ALA A 46 -18.33 5.01 10.16
CA ALA A 46 -19.75 5.12 9.77
C ALA A 46 -19.91 5.33 8.26
N ARG A 47 -19.10 6.22 7.68
CA ARG A 47 -19.11 6.48 6.23
C ARG A 47 -18.69 5.26 5.42
N ALA A 48 -17.68 4.52 5.88
CA ALA A 48 -17.24 3.30 5.20
C ALA A 48 -18.39 2.26 5.10
N VAL A 49 -19.10 2.04 6.21
CA VAL A 49 -20.26 1.12 6.25
C VAL A 49 -21.39 1.63 5.36
N GLN A 50 -21.71 2.92 5.41
CA GLN A 50 -22.75 3.53 4.58
C GLN A 50 -22.49 3.34 3.09
N MET A 51 -21.21 3.33 2.67
CA MET A 51 -20.78 3.11 1.29
C MET A 51 -20.67 1.62 0.90
N GLY A 52 -21.06 0.69 1.76
CA GLY A 52 -21.09 -0.75 1.48
C GLY A 52 -19.78 -1.49 1.71
N ALA A 53 -18.76 -0.86 2.30
CA ALA A 53 -17.51 -1.54 2.59
C ALA A 53 -17.62 -2.46 3.82
N ASN A 54 -16.86 -3.56 3.80
CA ASN A 54 -16.68 -4.42 4.95
C ASN A 54 -15.76 -3.72 5.97
N LEU A 55 -16.30 -3.35 7.13
CA LEU A 55 -15.54 -2.65 8.16
C LEU A 55 -14.83 -3.62 9.10
N VAL A 56 -13.52 -3.44 9.24
CA VAL A 56 -12.69 -4.09 10.26
C VAL A 56 -12.22 -3.04 11.26
N ARG A 57 -12.41 -3.26 12.56
CA ARG A 57 -11.92 -2.37 13.61
C ARG A 57 -10.59 -2.88 14.16
N GLU A 58 -9.52 -2.09 14.03
CA GLU A 58 -8.21 -2.39 14.60
C GLU A 58 -7.79 -1.25 15.55
N PRO A 59 -7.93 -1.45 16.87
CA PRO A 59 -7.61 -0.40 17.85
C PRO A 59 -6.12 -0.11 17.99
N ARG A 60 -5.27 -1.08 17.63
CA ARG A 60 -3.80 -0.88 17.69
C ARG A 60 -3.35 -0.04 16.51
N ARG A 61 -2.83 1.13 16.80
CA ARG A 61 -2.34 2.08 15.79
C ARG A 61 -1.22 1.52 14.95
N GLY A 62 -1.24 1.79 13.66
CA GLY A 62 -0.17 1.51 12.71
C GLY A 62 -0.70 1.11 11.34
N TYR A 63 -0.10 1.69 10.29
CA TYR A 63 -0.47 1.42 8.91
C TYR A 63 -0.37 -0.08 8.57
N GLY A 64 0.77 -0.69 8.85
CA GLY A 64 0.98 -2.12 8.63
C GLY A 64 0.08 -2.99 9.51
N GLN A 65 -0.24 -2.54 10.74
CA GLN A 65 -1.17 -3.24 11.62
C GLN A 65 -2.57 -3.29 11.00
N ALA A 66 -3.04 -2.18 10.44
CA ALA A 66 -4.31 -2.15 9.73
C ALA A 66 -4.29 -3.05 8.48
N CYS A 67 -3.21 -3.01 7.69
CA CYS A 67 -3.05 -3.93 6.56
C CYS A 67 -3.12 -5.41 7.00
N LEU A 68 -2.42 -5.79 8.07
CA LEU A 68 -2.44 -7.16 8.62
C LEU A 68 -3.85 -7.58 9.07
N SER A 69 -4.59 -6.68 9.71
CA SER A 69 -5.97 -6.96 10.14
C SER A 69 -6.91 -7.13 8.95
N GLY A 70 -6.73 -6.36 7.89
CA GLY A 70 -7.46 -6.53 6.63
C GLY A 70 -7.15 -7.87 5.96
N ILE A 71 -5.87 -8.26 5.91
CA ILE A 71 -5.44 -9.56 5.36
C ILE A 71 -6.08 -10.72 6.15
N GLY A 72 -6.18 -10.58 7.46
CA GLY A 72 -6.71 -11.64 8.33
C GLY A 72 -8.19 -12.00 8.12
N VAL A 73 -8.96 -11.16 7.44
CA VAL A 73 -10.39 -11.39 7.18
C VAL A 73 -10.70 -11.80 5.74
N ILE A 74 -9.70 -11.80 4.86
CA ILE A 74 -9.85 -12.18 3.45
C ILE A 74 -10.19 -13.66 3.33
N LYS A 75 -11.17 -13.98 2.46
CA LYS A 75 -11.55 -15.36 2.13
C LYS A 75 -11.74 -15.51 0.63
N ASN A 76 -11.20 -16.60 0.07
CA ASN A 76 -11.39 -17.00 -1.33
C ASN A 76 -11.00 -15.91 -2.35
N ILE A 77 -9.86 -15.27 -2.13
CA ILE A 77 -9.33 -14.19 -2.96
C ILE A 77 -8.00 -14.62 -3.60
N GLU A 78 -7.80 -14.22 -4.85
CA GLU A 78 -6.55 -14.46 -5.57
C GLU A 78 -5.64 -13.23 -5.60
N ILE A 79 -6.20 -12.02 -5.66
CA ILE A 79 -5.45 -10.77 -5.73
C ILE A 79 -5.88 -9.84 -4.59
N VAL A 80 -4.90 -9.25 -3.91
CA VAL A 80 -5.12 -8.22 -2.90
C VAL A 80 -4.58 -6.90 -3.42
N VAL A 81 -5.42 -5.87 -3.36
CA VAL A 81 -5.04 -4.49 -3.67
C VAL A 81 -4.99 -3.69 -2.37
N PHE A 82 -3.91 -2.96 -2.15
CA PHE A 82 -3.78 -1.97 -1.08
C PHE A 82 -3.99 -0.58 -1.65
N LEU A 83 -4.77 0.24 -0.98
CA LEU A 83 -5.18 1.57 -1.40
C LEU A 83 -5.28 2.48 -0.17
N ASP A 84 -4.74 3.70 -0.24
CA ASP A 84 -4.86 4.65 0.88
C ASP A 84 -6.27 5.27 0.98
N GLY A 85 -6.72 5.53 2.21
CA GLY A 85 -8.05 6.08 2.50
C GLY A 85 -8.18 7.60 2.33
N ASP A 86 -7.12 8.30 1.89
CA ASP A 86 -7.01 9.76 1.86
C ASP A 86 -7.33 10.41 0.50
N TYR A 87 -7.77 9.62 -0.46
CA TYR A 87 -8.12 10.04 -1.82
C TYR A 87 -6.93 10.56 -2.63
N SER A 88 -5.70 10.23 -2.28
CA SER A 88 -4.53 10.64 -3.07
C SER A 88 -4.26 9.73 -4.28
N ASP A 89 -4.61 8.47 -4.20
CA ASP A 89 -4.59 7.54 -5.33
C ASP A 89 -5.87 7.66 -6.17
N TYR A 90 -5.86 7.09 -7.37
CA TYR A 90 -6.99 6.97 -8.27
C TYR A 90 -7.47 5.51 -8.31
N PRO A 91 -8.48 5.13 -7.49
CA PRO A 91 -8.97 3.75 -7.43
C PRO A 91 -9.40 3.18 -8.77
N GLU A 92 -9.84 4.05 -9.69
CA GLU A 92 -10.25 3.71 -11.07
C GLU A 92 -9.10 3.07 -11.88
N GLU A 93 -7.86 3.31 -11.50
CA GLU A 93 -6.68 2.73 -12.15
C GLU A 93 -6.33 1.32 -11.65
N MET A 94 -7.16 0.74 -10.78
CA MET A 94 -6.93 -0.59 -10.20
C MET A 94 -6.79 -1.70 -11.26
N GLU A 95 -7.49 -1.58 -12.38
CA GLU A 95 -7.37 -2.54 -13.48
C GLU A 95 -5.93 -2.59 -14.02
N ALA A 96 -5.27 -1.42 -14.15
CA ALA A 96 -3.89 -1.36 -14.61
C ALA A 96 -2.91 -2.08 -13.65
N LEU A 97 -3.23 -2.12 -12.34
CA LEU A 97 -2.44 -2.85 -11.36
C LEU A 97 -2.73 -4.35 -11.37
N THR A 98 -3.96 -4.74 -11.57
CA THR A 98 -4.37 -6.15 -11.50
C THR A 98 -4.13 -6.91 -12.79
N ALA A 99 -4.24 -6.27 -13.95
CA ALA A 99 -4.07 -6.90 -15.25
C ALA A 99 -2.73 -7.66 -15.44
N PRO A 100 -1.56 -7.15 -15.02
CA PRO A 100 -0.33 -7.93 -15.14
C PRO A 100 -0.33 -9.21 -14.32
N ILE A 101 -1.02 -9.23 -13.16
CA ILE A 101 -1.14 -10.44 -12.32
C ILE A 101 -2.09 -11.44 -12.96
N VAL A 102 -3.25 -10.98 -13.43
CA VAL A 102 -4.24 -11.82 -14.12
C VAL A 102 -3.63 -12.47 -15.36
N GLN A 103 -2.77 -11.75 -16.08
CA GLN A 103 -2.05 -12.24 -17.26
C GLN A 103 -0.82 -13.10 -16.94
N GLY A 104 -0.52 -13.37 -15.68
CA GLY A 104 0.62 -14.17 -15.26
C GLY A 104 1.99 -13.53 -15.50
N ARG A 105 2.05 -12.21 -15.74
CA ARG A 105 3.29 -11.46 -16.00
C ARG A 105 3.94 -10.89 -14.73
N ALA A 106 3.21 -10.86 -13.63
CA ALA A 106 3.70 -10.40 -12.33
C ALA A 106 2.98 -11.09 -11.18
N ASP A 107 3.64 -11.14 -10.02
CA ASP A 107 3.04 -11.53 -8.74
C ASP A 107 2.79 -10.33 -7.83
N LEU A 108 3.56 -9.25 -8.02
CA LEU A 108 3.40 -7.96 -7.34
C LEU A 108 3.45 -6.85 -8.39
N VAL A 109 2.46 -5.96 -8.35
CA VAL A 109 2.43 -4.75 -9.17
C VAL A 109 2.39 -3.52 -8.26
N ILE A 110 3.26 -2.56 -8.53
CA ILE A 110 3.37 -1.32 -7.79
C ILE A 110 2.91 -0.17 -8.69
N GLY A 111 1.94 0.58 -8.22
CA GLY A 111 1.55 1.85 -8.84
C GLY A 111 2.62 2.90 -8.58
N SER A 112 3.38 3.24 -9.61
CA SER A 112 4.45 4.22 -9.49
C SER A 112 3.95 5.63 -9.76
N ARG A 113 3.93 6.44 -8.70
CA ARG A 113 3.66 7.90 -8.77
C ARG A 113 4.80 8.66 -9.43
N THR A 114 5.96 8.01 -9.55
CA THR A 114 7.15 8.59 -10.20
C THR A 114 7.08 8.45 -11.71
N LEU A 115 6.49 7.37 -12.21
CA LEU A 115 6.28 7.13 -13.65
C LEU A 115 5.01 7.80 -14.19
N GLY A 116 4.00 8.00 -13.33
CA GLY A 116 2.74 8.59 -13.71
C GLY A 116 2.65 10.10 -13.51
N GLU A 117 1.48 10.65 -13.82
CA GLU A 117 1.17 12.06 -13.64
C GLU A 117 0.88 12.41 -12.19
N ARG A 118 1.34 13.57 -11.74
CA ARG A 118 1.13 14.04 -10.36
C ARG A 118 0.64 15.47 -10.33
N GLU A 119 -0.35 15.74 -9.50
CA GLU A 119 -0.70 17.11 -9.17
C GLU A 119 0.47 17.83 -8.51
N LYS A 120 0.63 19.11 -8.83
CA LYS A 120 1.67 19.95 -8.21
C LYS A 120 1.49 19.99 -6.69
N GLY A 121 2.51 19.53 -5.94
CA GLY A 121 2.49 19.49 -4.47
C GLY A 121 1.84 18.24 -3.87
N ALA A 122 1.37 17.27 -4.65
CA ALA A 122 0.82 16.01 -4.13
C ALA A 122 1.88 15.18 -3.40
N LEU A 123 3.10 15.17 -3.92
CA LEU A 123 4.23 14.48 -3.28
C LEU A 123 5.24 15.51 -2.77
N LEU A 124 5.35 15.65 -1.46
CA LEU A 124 6.22 16.63 -0.81
C LEU A 124 7.71 16.40 -1.15
N PRO A 125 8.54 17.44 -1.21
CA PRO A 125 9.96 17.32 -1.56
C PRO A 125 10.72 16.32 -0.68
N GLN A 126 10.47 16.31 0.64
CA GLN A 126 11.07 15.36 1.58
C GLN A 126 10.65 13.90 1.30
N ALA A 127 9.40 13.68 0.90
CA ALA A 127 8.93 12.34 0.51
C ALA A 127 9.56 11.89 -0.80
N ARG A 128 9.75 12.79 -1.76
CA ARG A 128 10.47 12.51 -3.01
C ARG A 128 11.92 12.13 -2.76
N PHE A 129 12.62 12.89 -1.91
CA PHE A 129 14.00 12.60 -1.54
C PHE A 129 14.10 11.23 -0.82
N GLY A 130 13.24 10.99 0.18
CA GLY A 130 13.20 9.70 0.90
C GLY A 130 12.92 8.52 -0.02
N ASN A 131 11.98 8.67 -0.97
CA ASN A 131 11.68 7.66 -1.97
C ASN A 131 12.90 7.36 -2.86
N ALA A 132 13.55 8.39 -3.41
CA ALA A 132 14.73 8.23 -4.27
C ALA A 132 15.91 7.59 -3.52
N LEU A 133 16.14 7.96 -2.26
CA LEU A 133 17.18 7.37 -1.43
C LEU A 133 16.89 5.88 -1.17
N ALA A 134 15.67 5.57 -0.75
CA ALA A 134 15.28 4.20 -0.43
C ALA A 134 15.33 3.26 -1.64
N THR A 135 14.81 3.69 -2.79
CA THR A 135 14.85 2.89 -4.03
C THR A 135 16.27 2.66 -4.52
N ARG A 136 17.17 3.65 -4.39
CA ARG A 136 18.60 3.48 -4.70
C ARG A 136 19.29 2.49 -3.78
N LEU A 137 19.01 2.54 -2.47
CA LEU A 137 19.54 1.60 -1.49
C LEU A 137 19.05 0.18 -1.75
N ILE A 138 17.77 0.00 -2.05
CA ILE A 138 17.21 -1.30 -2.42
C ILE A 138 17.91 -1.82 -3.68
N HIS A 139 18.09 -0.99 -4.70
CA HIS A 139 18.80 -1.39 -5.91
C HIS A 139 20.25 -1.83 -5.62
N TRP A 140 20.97 -1.07 -4.80
CA TRP A 140 22.35 -1.39 -4.45
C TRP A 140 22.48 -2.69 -3.65
N LEU A 141 21.58 -2.92 -2.68
CA LEU A 141 21.66 -4.07 -1.76
C LEU A 141 21.03 -5.35 -2.34
N PHE A 142 19.94 -5.23 -3.10
CA PHE A 142 19.15 -6.38 -3.57
C PHE A 142 19.16 -6.57 -5.09
N ARG A 143 19.84 -5.67 -5.84
CA ARG A 143 19.96 -5.73 -7.31
C ARG A 143 18.62 -5.64 -8.06
N VAL A 144 17.55 -5.19 -7.40
CA VAL A 144 16.24 -4.96 -7.98
C VAL A 144 16.00 -3.45 -8.10
N LYS A 145 15.50 -3.00 -9.25
CA LYS A 145 15.24 -1.58 -9.50
C LYS A 145 13.76 -1.28 -9.27
N TYR A 146 13.51 -0.34 -8.36
CA TYR A 146 12.21 0.26 -8.14
C TYR A 146 12.27 1.76 -8.40
N THR A 147 11.15 2.35 -8.84
CA THR A 147 11.01 3.80 -9.03
C THR A 147 10.23 4.46 -7.89
N ASP A 148 9.37 3.69 -7.22
CA ASP A 148 8.51 4.20 -6.15
C ASP A 148 8.27 3.18 -5.03
N LEU A 149 7.97 3.70 -3.83
CA LEU A 149 7.50 2.95 -2.65
C LEU A 149 6.00 3.17 -2.44
N GLY A 150 5.25 3.47 -3.49
CA GLY A 150 3.85 3.85 -3.46
C GLY A 150 2.96 2.86 -2.70
N PRO A 151 1.91 3.34 -1.99
CA PRO A 151 0.99 2.48 -1.26
C PRO A 151 0.04 1.71 -2.19
N PHE A 152 -0.33 2.30 -3.33
CA PHE A 152 -1.23 1.69 -4.29
C PHE A 152 -0.54 0.54 -5.02
N ARG A 153 -0.92 -0.69 -4.69
CA ARG A 153 -0.27 -1.90 -5.20
C ARG A 153 -1.22 -3.09 -5.23
N ALA A 154 -0.98 -4.01 -6.15
CA ALA A 154 -1.68 -5.28 -6.23
C ALA A 154 -0.69 -6.44 -6.05
N ILE A 155 -1.09 -7.48 -5.35
CA ILE A 155 -0.26 -8.65 -5.11
C ILE A 155 -1.11 -9.93 -5.15
N ARG A 156 -0.55 -10.99 -5.75
CA ARG A 156 -1.14 -12.32 -5.66
C ARG A 156 -1.20 -12.78 -4.20
N PHE A 157 -2.35 -13.25 -3.73
CA PHE A 157 -2.56 -13.55 -2.31
C PHE A 157 -1.59 -14.64 -1.80
N GLU A 158 -1.31 -15.65 -2.61
CA GLU A 158 -0.32 -16.68 -2.26
C GLU A 158 1.09 -16.10 -2.09
N THR A 159 1.48 -15.15 -2.96
CA THR A 159 2.74 -14.44 -2.83
C THR A 159 2.76 -13.58 -1.56
N LEU A 160 1.67 -12.87 -1.25
CA LEU A 160 1.55 -12.09 -0.02
C LEU A 160 1.73 -12.97 1.24
N LYS A 161 1.14 -14.16 1.25
CA LYS A 161 1.34 -15.14 2.36
C LYS A 161 2.81 -15.58 2.47
N ARG A 162 3.47 -15.85 1.35
CA ARG A 162 4.90 -16.21 1.32
C ARG A 162 5.81 -15.09 1.82
N LEU A 163 5.44 -13.82 1.62
CA LEU A 163 6.18 -12.68 2.15
C LEU A 163 6.15 -12.59 3.68
N GLN A 164 5.19 -13.19 4.37
CA GLN A 164 5.08 -13.20 5.83
C GLN A 164 5.28 -11.79 6.43
N MET A 165 4.45 -10.85 6.02
CA MET A 165 4.55 -9.44 6.41
C MET A 165 4.49 -9.26 7.93
N GLN A 166 5.37 -8.43 8.49
CA GLN A 166 5.53 -8.26 9.94
C GLN A 166 5.51 -6.80 10.41
N ASP A 167 5.85 -5.85 9.51
CA ASP A 167 5.91 -4.44 9.92
C ASP A 167 4.49 -3.92 10.22
N ARG A 168 4.33 -3.39 11.43
CA ARG A 168 3.05 -2.88 11.91
C ARG A 168 2.85 -1.38 11.64
N ASN A 169 3.86 -0.71 11.08
CA ASN A 169 3.86 0.74 10.93
C ASN A 169 4.27 1.16 9.51
N PHE A 170 5.16 2.15 9.42
CA PHE A 170 5.56 2.84 8.18
C PHE A 170 6.55 2.06 7.31
N GLY A 171 7.09 0.95 7.79
CA GLY A 171 7.97 0.08 7.03
C GLY A 171 7.24 -0.89 6.11
N TRP A 172 5.91 -0.96 6.15
CA TRP A 172 5.08 -1.92 5.41
C TRP A 172 5.39 -1.99 3.93
N THR A 173 5.36 -0.85 3.24
CA THR A 173 5.58 -0.81 1.79
C THR A 173 7.00 -1.24 1.41
N VAL A 174 7.98 -0.80 2.18
CA VAL A 174 9.39 -1.14 1.99
C VAL A 174 9.66 -2.61 2.32
N GLU A 175 9.09 -3.13 3.41
CA GLU A 175 9.20 -4.53 3.77
C GLU A 175 8.72 -5.44 2.64
N MET A 176 7.56 -5.13 2.06
CA MET A 176 7.01 -5.89 0.94
C MET A 176 7.97 -5.93 -0.25
N GLN A 177 8.51 -4.78 -0.66
CA GLN A 177 9.42 -4.70 -1.79
C GLN A 177 10.76 -5.39 -1.54
N VAL A 178 11.33 -5.23 -0.35
CA VAL A 178 12.59 -5.88 0.02
C VAL A 178 12.43 -7.39 0.13
N LYS A 179 11.35 -7.88 0.72
CA LYS A 179 11.05 -9.31 0.77
C LYS A 179 10.76 -9.89 -0.61
N ALA A 180 10.01 -9.16 -1.45
CA ALA A 180 9.78 -9.55 -2.83
C ALA A 180 11.08 -9.68 -3.61
N ALA A 181 11.99 -8.70 -3.49
CA ALA A 181 13.30 -8.75 -4.11
C ALA A 181 14.13 -9.96 -3.65
N ARG A 182 14.13 -10.27 -2.35
CA ARG A 182 14.86 -11.42 -1.80
C ARG A 182 14.32 -12.78 -2.24
N LEU A 183 13.01 -12.90 -2.39
CA LEU A 183 12.34 -14.14 -2.79
C LEU A 183 12.24 -14.29 -4.31
N GLY A 184 12.83 -13.39 -5.10
CA GLY A 184 12.78 -13.42 -6.55
C GLY A 184 11.36 -13.31 -7.11
N VAL A 185 10.46 -12.57 -6.39
CA VAL A 185 9.09 -12.34 -6.84
C VAL A 185 9.10 -11.52 -8.12
N GLN A 186 8.28 -11.89 -9.09
CA GLN A 186 8.11 -11.13 -10.33
C GLN A 186 7.35 -9.82 -10.02
N VAL A 187 8.07 -8.69 -10.10
CA VAL A 187 7.52 -7.37 -9.80
C VAL A 187 7.50 -6.50 -11.05
N VAL A 188 6.36 -5.85 -11.27
CA VAL A 188 6.16 -4.85 -12.33
C VAL A 188 5.74 -3.54 -11.70
N GLU A 189 6.21 -2.42 -12.24
CA GLU A 189 5.71 -1.08 -11.90
C GLU A 189 4.87 -0.56 -13.06
N VAL A 190 3.71 0.00 -12.75
CA VAL A 190 2.84 0.68 -13.70
C VAL A 190 2.70 2.15 -13.34
N PRO A 191 2.67 3.08 -14.32
CA PRO A 191 2.41 4.47 -14.02
C PRO A 191 1.00 4.64 -13.46
N VAL A 192 0.87 5.39 -12.36
CA VAL A 192 -0.43 5.78 -11.80
C VAL A 192 -0.46 7.28 -11.56
N ARG A 193 -1.66 7.86 -11.69
CA ARG A 193 -1.91 9.26 -11.33
C ARG A 193 -1.87 9.42 -9.80
N TYR A 194 -1.49 10.60 -9.36
CA TYR A 194 -1.45 10.92 -7.95
C TYR A 194 -1.88 12.37 -7.70
N ARG A 195 -2.89 12.55 -6.87
CA ARG A 195 -3.46 13.87 -6.54
C ARG A 195 -3.15 14.29 -5.11
N ARG A 196 -3.45 15.54 -4.79
CA ARG A 196 -3.35 16.00 -3.42
C ARG A 196 -4.37 15.27 -2.55
N ARG A 197 -3.92 14.75 -1.44
CA ARG A 197 -4.78 14.12 -0.45
C ARG A 197 -5.81 15.09 0.13
N ILE A 198 -6.94 14.58 0.53
CA ILE A 198 -7.89 15.30 1.34
C ILE A 198 -7.44 15.23 2.81
N GLY A 199 -7.41 16.36 3.50
CA GLY A 199 -6.92 16.44 4.88
C GLY A 199 -5.40 16.53 5.00
N THR A 200 -4.87 16.21 6.19
CA THR A 200 -3.45 16.36 6.53
C THR A 200 -2.78 15.00 6.70
N SER A 201 -1.54 14.88 6.19
CA SER A 201 -0.76 13.65 6.37
C SER A 201 -0.47 13.40 7.86
N LYS A 202 -0.87 12.24 8.35
CA LYS A 202 -0.60 11.80 9.72
C LYS A 202 0.87 11.35 9.92
N ILE A 203 1.59 11.12 8.82
CA ILE A 203 2.97 10.62 8.81
C ILE A 203 3.93 11.72 8.38
N SER A 204 3.79 12.21 7.16
CA SER A 204 4.73 13.18 6.55
C SER A 204 4.32 14.64 6.74
N GLY A 205 3.18 14.91 7.35
CA GLY A 205 2.70 16.26 7.63
C GLY A 205 3.48 17.00 8.72
N THR A 206 4.31 16.29 9.50
CA THR A 206 5.19 16.88 10.52
C THR A 206 6.64 16.49 10.27
N LEU A 207 7.60 17.36 10.64
CA LEU A 207 9.02 17.08 10.50
C LEU A 207 9.42 15.82 11.31
N SER A 208 8.93 15.68 12.52
CA SER A 208 9.18 14.50 13.35
C SER A 208 8.61 13.21 12.76
N GLY A 209 7.42 13.27 12.15
CA GLY A 209 6.83 12.14 11.46
C GLY A 209 7.64 11.72 10.23
N ALA A 210 8.10 12.68 9.43
CA ALA A 210 8.95 12.42 8.28
C ALA A 210 10.28 11.77 8.67
N ILE A 211 10.92 12.25 9.75
CA ILE A 211 12.18 11.66 10.27
C ILE A 211 11.95 10.23 10.77
N ARG A 212 10.89 9.99 11.54
CA ARG A 212 10.54 8.64 12.03
C ARG A 212 10.27 7.66 10.89
N ALA A 213 9.52 8.09 9.87
CA ALA A 213 9.25 7.29 8.69
C ALA A 213 10.55 6.98 7.92
N GLY A 214 11.39 7.99 7.67
CA GLY A 214 12.69 7.82 7.03
C GLY A 214 13.60 6.84 7.79
N TYR A 215 13.75 7.00 9.10
CA TYR A 215 14.50 6.07 9.94
C TYR A 215 13.96 4.63 9.83
N LYS A 216 12.65 4.46 9.93
CA LYS A 216 12.01 3.15 9.84
C LYS A 216 12.22 2.49 8.47
N ILE A 217 12.12 3.25 7.39
CA ILE A 217 12.40 2.79 6.02
C ILE A 217 13.84 2.28 5.92
N LEU A 218 14.82 3.09 6.31
CA LEU A 218 16.24 2.72 6.27
C LEU A 218 16.52 1.50 7.15
N TRP A 219 16.01 1.50 8.37
CA TRP A 219 16.15 0.36 9.28
C TRP A 219 15.59 -0.93 8.69
N THR A 220 14.41 -0.87 8.04
CA THR A 220 13.79 -2.02 7.38
C THR A 220 14.67 -2.55 6.25
N ILE A 221 15.20 -1.66 5.39
CA ILE A 221 16.10 -2.04 4.30
C ILE A 221 17.34 -2.77 4.84
N PHE A 222 18.03 -2.17 5.83
CA PHE A 222 19.25 -2.76 6.40
C PHE A 222 18.98 -4.02 7.23
N ARG A 223 17.85 -4.08 7.94
CA ARG A 223 17.44 -5.29 8.65
C ARG A 223 17.39 -6.48 7.69
N TYR A 224 16.68 -6.35 6.57
CA TYR A 224 16.54 -7.43 5.61
C TYR A 224 17.79 -7.65 4.73
N ALA A 225 18.68 -6.68 4.59
CA ALA A 225 19.98 -6.87 3.95
C ALA A 225 20.92 -7.77 4.76
N ARG A 226 20.81 -7.76 6.10
CA ARG A 226 21.66 -8.56 7.00
C ARG A 226 21.21 -10.01 7.13
N TYR A 227 19.95 -10.33 6.86
CA TYR A 227 19.49 -11.71 6.90
C TYR A 227 20.03 -12.45 5.67
N ARG A 228 21.10 -13.24 5.82
CA ARG A 228 21.55 -14.23 4.84
C ARG A 228 20.53 -15.36 4.73
N GLU A 229 20.51 -16.05 3.57
CA GLU A 229 19.62 -17.17 3.27
C GLU A 229 19.57 -18.16 4.45
N GLY A 230 18.37 -18.47 4.94
CA GLY A 230 18.14 -19.48 5.99
C GLY A 230 17.18 -19.11 7.10
N GLY A 231 16.68 -17.89 7.18
CA GLY A 231 15.79 -17.45 8.25
C GLY A 231 14.65 -16.54 7.72
N ILE A 232 13.55 -17.16 7.33
CA ILE A 232 12.21 -16.56 7.33
C ILE A 232 11.46 -17.13 8.51
#